data_8792de8c02ede3a758fb1489f8e3a17c
#
_entry.id   8792de8c02ede3a758fb1489f8e3a17c
#
_cell.length_a   1.000
_cell.length_b   1.000
_cell.length_c   1.000
_cell.angle_alpha   90.00
_cell.angle_beta   90.00
_cell.angle_gamma   90.00
#
_symmetry.space_group_name_H-M   'P 1'
#
loop_
_entity.id
_entity.type
_entity.pdbx_description
1 polymer ?
#
loop_
_entity_poly.entity_id
_entity_poly.type
_entity_poly.pdbx_seq_one_letter_code
_entity_poly.pdbx_strand_id
1 'polypeptide(L)'
;MAMAGLAEAHPGHDNSGFLNGFIHPFTGIDHIMAMVAVGLFAAMLGGRARYLVPSSFVVMMVAGAGLAFSGFVLPYIETAIWASVIVLSAVVLLRWNASLSVAMGLCGFFAVFHGFAHGSEMPVNATGFGYGAGFVIATSALHLIGLSAGMFAGFKAAKSA
;
A
#
# COMPACT_ATOMS: atom_id res chain seq x y z
N MET A 1 -12.61 -52.28 7.48
CA MET A 1 -12.76 -51.31 8.59
C MET A 1 -11.77 -50.19 8.36
N ALA A 2 -12.25 -49.04 7.84
CA ALA A 2 -11.45 -47.87 7.63
C ALA A 2 -11.62 -46.94 8.84
N MET A 3 -10.53 -46.66 9.56
CA MET A 3 -10.51 -45.69 10.64
C MET A 3 -10.51 -44.29 10.02
N ALA A 4 -11.62 -43.58 10.17
CA ALA A 4 -11.69 -42.16 9.90
C ALA A 4 -10.88 -41.42 10.98
N GLY A 5 -9.75 -40.82 10.60
CA GLY A 5 -9.01 -39.90 11.44
C GLY A 5 -9.84 -38.67 11.71
N LEU A 6 -10.10 -38.37 12.99
CA LEU A 6 -10.72 -37.15 13.45
C LEU A 6 -9.75 -35.97 13.10
N ALA A 7 -10.14 -35.14 12.18
CA ALA A 7 -9.49 -33.84 11.99
C ALA A 7 -9.81 -32.98 13.21
N GLU A 8 -8.85 -32.82 14.11
CA GLU A 8 -8.94 -31.86 15.21
C GLU A 8 -8.94 -30.44 14.61
N ALA A 9 -10.12 -29.84 14.58
CA ALA A 9 -10.26 -28.42 14.41
C ALA A 9 -9.81 -27.74 15.72
N HIS A 10 -8.54 -27.34 15.81
CA HIS A 10 -8.10 -26.49 16.91
C HIS A 10 -8.80 -25.13 16.77
N PRO A 11 -9.55 -24.66 17.79
CA PRO A 11 -9.99 -23.28 17.88
C PRO A 11 -8.81 -22.44 18.42
N GLY A 12 -7.75 -22.31 17.64
CA GLY A 12 -6.71 -21.34 17.85
C GLY A 12 -7.14 -20.03 17.21
N HIS A 13 -7.02 -18.93 17.94
CA HIS A 13 -7.15 -17.59 17.37
C HIS A 13 -6.22 -17.47 16.15
N ASP A 14 -6.80 -17.51 14.95
CA ASP A 14 -6.07 -17.52 13.68
C ASP A 14 -5.44 -16.14 13.45
N ASN A 15 -4.29 -15.89 14.06
CA ASN A 15 -3.42 -14.77 13.73
C ASN A 15 -2.82 -14.90 12.31
N SER A 16 -3.13 -16.00 11.61
CA SER A 16 -2.66 -16.26 10.25
C SER A 16 -3.10 -15.15 9.27
N GLY A 17 -4.32 -14.65 9.41
CA GLY A 17 -4.82 -13.56 8.57
C GLY A 17 -3.97 -12.28 8.71
N PHE A 18 -3.76 -11.79 9.94
CA PHE A 18 -2.95 -10.60 10.19
C PHE A 18 -1.51 -10.76 9.72
N LEU A 19 -0.87 -11.87 10.08
CA LEU A 19 0.53 -12.12 9.72
C LEU A 19 0.70 -12.23 8.20
N ASN A 20 -0.21 -12.93 7.52
CA ASN A 20 -0.20 -13.03 6.06
C ASN A 20 -0.37 -11.66 5.41
N GLY A 21 -1.32 -10.84 5.88
CA GLY A 21 -1.50 -9.48 5.40
C GLY A 21 -0.27 -8.60 5.67
N PHE A 22 0.37 -8.75 6.82
CA PHE A 22 1.56 -7.98 7.17
C PHE A 22 2.79 -8.37 6.31
N ILE A 23 2.98 -9.66 6.04
CA ILE A 23 4.12 -10.13 5.23
C ILE A 23 3.91 -9.83 3.74
N HIS A 24 2.67 -9.85 3.26
CA HIS A 24 2.35 -9.80 1.84
C HIS A 24 2.99 -8.61 1.09
N PRO A 25 2.96 -7.34 1.56
CA PRO A 25 3.58 -6.21 0.87
C PRO A 25 5.10 -6.32 0.70
N PHE A 26 5.76 -7.18 1.48
CA PHE A 26 7.19 -7.42 1.38
C PHE A 26 7.56 -8.53 0.39
N THR A 27 6.59 -9.24 -0.17
CA THR A 27 6.83 -10.35 -1.12
C THR A 27 6.88 -9.90 -2.58
N GLY A 28 6.27 -8.73 -2.90
CA GLY A 28 6.26 -8.15 -4.24
C GLY A 28 7.24 -6.98 -4.36
N ILE A 29 8.20 -7.06 -5.29
CA ILE A 29 9.16 -5.98 -5.52
C ILE A 29 8.48 -4.69 -6.00
N ASP A 30 7.45 -4.79 -6.81
CA ASP A 30 6.58 -3.71 -7.28
C ASP A 30 5.93 -2.96 -6.12
N HIS A 31 5.42 -3.70 -5.12
CA HIS A 31 4.86 -3.13 -3.90
C HIS A 31 5.89 -2.37 -3.09
N ILE A 32 7.02 -3.01 -2.78
CA ILE A 32 8.10 -2.38 -2.02
C ILE A 32 8.52 -1.08 -2.72
N MET A 33 8.76 -1.13 -4.03
CA MET A 33 9.20 0.03 -4.80
C MET A 33 8.16 1.15 -4.80
N ALA A 34 6.89 0.84 -5.05
CA ALA A 34 5.83 1.86 -5.06
C ALA A 34 5.66 2.51 -3.68
N MET A 35 5.59 1.72 -2.60
CA MET A 35 5.39 2.23 -1.23
C MET A 35 6.58 3.07 -0.76
N VAL A 36 7.81 2.60 -1.01
CA VAL A 36 9.03 3.37 -0.68
C VAL A 36 9.08 4.66 -1.50
N ALA A 37 8.71 4.64 -2.80
CA ALA A 37 8.65 5.83 -3.64
C ALA A 37 7.64 6.86 -3.13
N VAL A 38 6.47 6.44 -2.64
CA VAL A 38 5.49 7.35 -1.98
C VAL A 38 6.13 8.05 -0.79
N GLY A 39 6.84 7.31 0.07
CA GLY A 39 7.54 7.87 1.23
C GLY A 39 8.65 8.85 0.84
N LEU A 40 9.47 8.49 -0.15
CA LEU A 40 10.52 9.37 -0.70
C LEU A 40 9.92 10.65 -1.31
N PHE A 41 8.82 10.54 -2.06
CA PHE A 41 8.12 11.69 -2.64
C PHE A 41 7.58 12.60 -1.55
N ALA A 42 6.98 12.05 -0.50
CA ALA A 42 6.51 12.80 0.65
C ALA A 42 7.66 13.53 1.38
N ALA A 43 8.83 12.89 1.54
CA ALA A 43 10.03 13.51 2.11
C ALA A 43 10.53 14.68 1.26
N MET A 44 10.56 14.49 -0.06
CA MET A 44 11.03 15.48 -1.04
C MET A 44 10.17 16.74 -1.05
N LEU A 45 8.85 16.60 -0.99
CA LEU A 45 7.93 17.74 -0.93
C LEU A 45 7.97 18.44 0.44
N GLY A 46 8.19 17.68 1.52
CA GLY A 46 8.32 18.24 2.86
C GLY A 46 7.03 18.77 3.47
N GLY A 47 7.11 19.49 4.57
CA GLY A 47 5.97 20.11 5.24
C GLY A 47 4.80 19.13 5.48
N ARG A 48 3.59 19.55 5.11
CA ARG A 48 2.37 18.73 5.25
C ARG A 48 2.33 17.50 4.35
N ALA A 49 3.11 17.47 3.27
CA ALA A 49 3.16 16.33 2.36
C ALA A 49 3.70 15.07 3.06
N ARG A 50 4.56 15.20 4.07
CA ARG A 50 5.15 14.08 4.81
C ARG A 50 4.14 13.13 5.44
N TYR A 51 2.97 13.63 5.80
CA TYR A 51 1.89 12.81 6.36
C TYR A 51 0.67 12.73 5.45
N LEU A 52 0.31 13.78 4.70
CA LEU A 52 -0.90 13.76 3.87
C LEU A 52 -0.76 12.88 2.63
N VAL A 53 0.41 12.81 1.99
CA VAL A 53 0.63 11.97 0.81
C VAL A 53 0.56 10.47 1.18
N PRO A 54 1.30 9.96 2.17
CA PRO A 54 1.14 8.58 2.62
C PRO A 54 -0.26 8.26 3.12
N SER A 55 -0.89 9.17 3.88
CA SER A 55 -2.25 8.96 4.37
C SER A 55 -3.28 8.88 3.24
N SER A 56 -3.15 9.73 2.20
CA SER A 56 -4.03 9.66 1.03
C SER A 56 -3.89 8.32 0.31
N PHE A 57 -2.66 7.79 0.20
CA PHE A 57 -2.44 6.46 -0.36
C PHE A 57 -3.17 5.40 0.45
N VAL A 58 -2.97 5.34 1.77
CA VAL A 58 -3.60 4.33 2.63
C VAL A 58 -5.13 4.41 2.57
N VAL A 59 -5.70 5.62 2.64
CA VAL A 59 -7.16 5.80 2.56
C VAL A 59 -7.72 5.31 1.23
N MET A 60 -7.10 5.68 0.11
CA MET A 60 -7.54 5.28 -1.23
C MET A 60 -7.29 3.79 -1.50
N MET A 61 -6.26 3.20 -0.91
CA MET A 61 -6.01 1.77 -0.93
C MET A 61 -7.14 1.00 -0.22
N VAL A 62 -7.54 1.45 0.97
CA VAL A 62 -8.69 0.85 1.68
C VAL A 62 -9.98 1.00 0.87
N ALA A 63 -10.20 2.16 0.23
CA ALA A 63 -11.34 2.36 -0.67
C ALA A 63 -11.30 1.41 -1.87
N GLY A 64 -10.12 1.21 -2.47
CA GLY A 64 -9.92 0.25 -3.56
C GLY A 64 -10.24 -1.19 -3.16
N ALA A 65 -9.80 -1.61 -1.96
CA ALA A 65 -10.15 -2.91 -1.41
C ALA A 65 -11.67 -3.04 -1.20
N GLY A 66 -12.33 -1.99 -0.71
CA GLY A 66 -13.79 -1.95 -0.58
C GLY A 66 -14.52 -2.11 -1.91
N LEU A 67 -13.98 -1.54 -3.00
CA LEU A 67 -14.54 -1.73 -4.35
C LEU A 67 -14.44 -3.20 -4.81
N ALA A 68 -13.35 -3.89 -4.49
CA ALA A 68 -13.22 -5.32 -4.81
C ALA A 68 -14.33 -6.16 -4.16
N PHE A 69 -14.68 -5.86 -2.89
CA PHE A 69 -15.77 -6.55 -2.19
C PHE A 69 -17.17 -6.22 -2.74
N SER A 70 -17.34 -5.08 -3.40
CA SER A 70 -18.64 -4.69 -3.96
C SER A 70 -19.00 -5.42 -5.27
N GLY A 71 -18.10 -6.29 -5.77
CA GLY A 71 -18.28 -6.97 -7.05
C GLY A 71 -17.98 -6.09 -8.27
N PHE A 72 -17.42 -4.90 -8.05
CA PHE A 72 -16.93 -4.05 -9.14
C PHE A 72 -15.80 -4.74 -9.88
N VAL A 73 -15.71 -4.56 -11.21
CA VAL A 73 -14.58 -5.07 -12.00
C VAL A 73 -13.74 -3.90 -12.44
N LEU A 74 -12.50 -3.87 -11.97
CA LEU A 74 -11.52 -2.85 -12.34
C LEU A 74 -10.60 -3.43 -13.43
N PRO A 75 -10.56 -2.85 -14.64
CA PRO A 75 -9.69 -3.33 -15.70
C PRO A 75 -8.23 -2.84 -15.50
N TYR A 76 -7.30 -3.52 -16.14
CA TYR A 76 -5.88 -3.13 -16.23
C TYR A 76 -5.14 -2.98 -14.88
N ILE A 77 -5.52 -3.79 -13.87
CA ILE A 77 -4.96 -3.71 -12.51
C ILE A 77 -3.43 -3.85 -12.55
N GLU A 78 -2.91 -4.95 -13.12
CA GLU A 78 -1.48 -5.22 -13.24
C GLU A 78 -0.73 -4.09 -13.96
N THR A 79 -1.31 -3.60 -15.05
CA THR A 79 -0.72 -2.49 -15.81
C THR A 79 -0.63 -1.23 -14.96
N ALA A 80 -1.66 -0.93 -14.17
CA ALA A 80 -1.69 0.24 -13.29
C ALA A 80 -0.69 0.11 -12.13
N ILE A 81 -0.53 -1.10 -11.58
CA ILE A 81 0.48 -1.38 -10.55
C ILE A 81 1.89 -1.13 -11.09
N TRP A 82 2.24 -1.70 -12.24
CA TRP A 82 3.54 -1.43 -12.86
C TRP A 82 3.73 0.03 -13.27
N ALA A 83 2.68 0.67 -13.78
CA ALA A 83 2.71 2.11 -14.07
C ALA A 83 2.98 2.93 -12.82
N SER A 84 2.42 2.54 -11.65
CA SER A 84 2.69 3.22 -10.39
C SER A 84 4.17 3.19 -10.01
N VAL A 85 4.83 2.04 -10.17
CA VAL A 85 6.27 1.90 -9.90
C VAL A 85 7.07 2.85 -10.79
N ILE A 86 6.77 2.85 -12.09
CA ILE A 86 7.49 3.68 -13.07
C ILE A 86 7.26 5.16 -12.76
N VAL A 87 5.99 5.58 -12.62
CA VAL A 87 5.64 7.00 -12.46
C VAL A 87 6.12 7.53 -11.11
N LEU A 88 5.89 6.81 -10.00
CA LEU A 88 6.30 7.28 -8.68
C LEU A 88 7.83 7.30 -8.54
N SER A 89 8.53 6.32 -9.13
CA SER A 89 10.00 6.36 -9.17
C SER A 89 10.52 7.53 -10.02
N ALA A 90 9.92 7.77 -11.19
CA ALA A 90 10.29 8.89 -12.04
C ALA A 90 10.07 10.24 -11.36
N VAL A 91 8.97 10.42 -10.65
CA VAL A 91 8.67 11.62 -9.86
C VAL A 91 9.78 11.92 -8.84
N VAL A 92 10.26 10.88 -8.15
CA VAL A 92 11.35 11.01 -7.16
C VAL A 92 12.69 11.28 -7.84
N LEU A 93 13.04 10.53 -8.88
CA LEU A 93 14.31 10.65 -9.60
C LEU A 93 14.45 12.01 -10.29
N LEU A 94 13.38 12.49 -10.91
CA LEU A 94 13.34 13.79 -11.59
C LEU A 94 13.12 14.96 -10.61
N ARG A 95 12.99 14.70 -9.31
CA ARG A 95 12.74 15.69 -8.26
C ARG A 95 11.56 16.62 -8.58
N TRP A 96 10.47 16.04 -9.08
CA TRP A 96 9.31 16.82 -9.48
C TRP A 96 8.64 17.48 -8.27
N ASN A 97 8.68 18.81 -8.22
CA ASN A 97 8.06 19.60 -7.16
C ASN A 97 6.56 19.81 -7.45
N ALA A 98 5.75 18.78 -7.21
CA ALA A 98 4.31 18.87 -7.39
C ALA A 98 3.64 19.61 -6.23
N SER A 99 2.49 20.22 -6.51
CA SER A 99 1.64 20.74 -5.43
C SER A 99 1.12 19.59 -4.56
N LEU A 100 0.78 19.88 -3.30
CA LEU A 100 0.28 18.86 -2.36
C LEU A 100 -0.93 18.10 -2.90
N SER A 101 -1.89 18.80 -3.49
CA SER A 101 -3.11 18.19 -4.04
C SER A 101 -2.81 17.27 -5.23
N VAL A 102 -1.88 17.66 -6.09
CA VAL A 102 -1.45 16.80 -7.22
C VAL A 102 -0.73 15.55 -6.70
N ALA A 103 0.15 15.69 -5.70
CA ALA A 103 0.84 14.55 -5.11
C ALA A 103 -0.13 13.57 -4.43
N MET A 104 -1.08 14.09 -3.64
CA MET A 104 -2.13 13.27 -3.02
C MET A 104 -3.01 12.57 -4.06
N GLY A 105 -3.42 13.30 -5.11
CA GLY A 105 -4.24 12.75 -6.19
C GLY A 105 -3.52 11.66 -6.98
N LEU A 106 -2.25 11.87 -7.33
CA LEU A 106 -1.43 10.89 -8.04
C LEU A 106 -1.23 9.61 -7.22
N CYS A 107 -0.80 9.76 -5.97
CA CYS A 107 -0.60 8.62 -5.07
C CYS A 107 -1.91 7.90 -4.76
N GLY A 108 -3.00 8.66 -4.51
CA GLY A 108 -4.32 8.11 -4.25
C GLY A 108 -4.91 7.36 -5.46
N PHE A 109 -4.70 7.88 -6.67
CA PHE A 109 -5.14 7.22 -7.90
C PHE A 109 -4.53 5.82 -8.02
N PHE A 110 -3.22 5.69 -7.90
CA PHE A 110 -2.56 4.39 -7.96
C PHE A 110 -2.92 3.50 -6.77
N ALA A 111 -3.14 4.07 -5.59
CA ALA A 111 -3.52 3.34 -4.39
C ALA A 111 -4.83 2.56 -4.56
N VAL A 112 -5.78 3.08 -5.35
CA VAL A 112 -7.04 2.35 -5.64
C VAL A 112 -6.76 1.01 -6.31
N PHE A 113 -5.84 0.96 -7.28
CA PHE A 113 -5.47 -0.28 -7.97
C PHE A 113 -4.76 -1.26 -7.05
N HIS A 114 -3.81 -0.78 -6.25
CA HIS A 114 -3.15 -1.61 -5.23
C HIS A 114 -4.16 -2.18 -4.22
N GLY A 115 -5.06 -1.34 -3.73
CA GLY A 115 -6.10 -1.78 -2.80
C GLY A 115 -7.07 -2.77 -3.43
N PHE A 116 -7.48 -2.54 -4.68
CA PHE A 116 -8.37 -3.44 -5.40
C PHE A 116 -7.73 -4.81 -5.63
N ALA A 117 -6.46 -4.86 -6.08
CA ALA A 117 -5.73 -6.10 -6.28
C ALA A 117 -5.75 -6.97 -5.01
N HIS A 118 -5.33 -6.39 -3.88
CA HIS A 118 -5.24 -7.14 -2.62
C HIS A 118 -6.60 -7.38 -1.97
N GLY A 119 -7.57 -6.49 -2.17
CA GLY A 119 -8.94 -6.71 -1.74
C GLY A 119 -9.58 -7.93 -2.44
N SER A 120 -9.27 -8.16 -3.73
CA SER A 120 -9.78 -9.31 -4.48
C SER A 120 -9.19 -10.65 -4.02
N GLU A 121 -8.02 -10.64 -3.39
CA GLU A 121 -7.33 -11.82 -2.84
C GLU A 121 -7.66 -12.05 -1.36
N MET A 122 -8.30 -11.08 -0.70
CA MET A 122 -8.55 -11.11 0.73
C MET A 122 -9.71 -12.06 1.08
N PRO A 123 -9.55 -12.94 2.09
CA PRO A 123 -10.63 -13.79 2.55
C PRO A 123 -11.84 -12.98 3.06
N VAL A 124 -13.06 -13.37 2.66
CA VAL A 124 -14.32 -12.69 3.06
C VAL A 124 -14.83 -13.09 4.46
N ASN A 125 -13.95 -13.39 5.40
CA ASN A 125 -14.27 -13.82 6.76
C ASN A 125 -13.52 -13.00 7.80
N ALA A 126 -13.59 -13.37 9.08
CA ALA A 126 -12.88 -12.67 10.16
C ALA A 126 -11.36 -12.57 9.95
N THR A 127 -10.76 -13.55 9.24
CA THR A 127 -9.34 -13.50 8.89
C THR A 127 -9.03 -12.42 7.85
N GLY A 128 -10.01 -12.01 7.05
CA GLY A 128 -9.90 -10.90 6.10
C GLY A 128 -9.66 -9.56 6.77
N PHE A 129 -10.35 -9.26 7.86
CA PHE A 129 -10.08 -8.05 8.65
C PHE A 129 -8.66 -8.03 9.22
N GLY A 130 -8.21 -9.16 9.74
CA GLY A 130 -6.84 -9.34 10.21
C GLY A 130 -5.84 -9.09 9.07
N TYR A 131 -6.08 -9.68 7.91
CA TYR A 131 -5.25 -9.49 6.71
C TYR A 131 -5.18 -8.00 6.32
N GLY A 132 -6.34 -7.33 6.19
CA GLY A 132 -6.40 -5.91 5.84
C GLY A 132 -5.65 -5.03 6.84
N ALA A 133 -5.78 -5.28 8.15
CA ALA A 133 -5.07 -4.55 9.19
C ALA A 133 -3.54 -4.75 9.08
N GLY A 134 -3.09 -6.00 8.93
CA GLY A 134 -1.68 -6.31 8.72
C GLY A 134 -1.11 -5.63 7.48
N PHE A 135 -1.85 -5.67 6.37
CA PHE A 135 -1.49 -5.05 5.12
C PHE A 135 -1.32 -3.52 5.24
N VAL A 136 -2.28 -2.84 5.88
CA VAL A 136 -2.23 -1.39 6.11
C VAL A 136 -1.02 -1.01 6.96
N ILE A 137 -0.73 -1.78 8.01
CA ILE A 137 0.43 -1.52 8.89
C ILE A 137 1.74 -1.70 8.11
N ALA A 138 1.87 -2.78 7.33
CA ALA A 138 3.06 -3.05 6.53
C ALA A 138 3.28 -1.98 5.44
N THR A 139 2.23 -1.59 4.71
CA THR A 139 2.26 -0.50 3.74
C THR A 139 2.71 0.81 4.40
N SER A 140 2.14 1.14 5.56
CA SER A 140 2.53 2.33 6.32
C SER A 140 4.00 2.28 6.75
N ALA A 141 4.50 1.11 7.16
CA ALA A 141 5.91 0.93 7.50
C ALA A 141 6.83 1.17 6.30
N LEU A 142 6.47 0.65 5.10
CA LEU A 142 7.22 0.92 3.87
C LEU A 142 7.21 2.41 3.49
N HIS A 143 6.08 3.12 3.67
CA HIS A 143 6.04 4.58 3.51
C HIS A 143 7.00 5.28 4.48
N LEU A 144 7.03 4.86 5.76
CA LEU A 144 7.92 5.43 6.76
C LEU A 144 9.39 5.15 6.45
N ILE A 145 9.72 3.98 5.91
CA ILE A 145 11.08 3.65 5.45
C ILE A 145 11.49 4.63 4.33
N GLY A 146 10.64 4.79 3.30
CA GLY A 146 10.90 5.73 2.22
C GLY A 146 11.02 7.19 2.70
N LEU A 147 10.10 7.62 3.56
CA LEU A 147 10.11 8.96 4.17
C LEU A 147 11.42 9.20 4.94
N SER A 148 11.80 8.26 5.78
CA SER A 148 13.03 8.34 6.58
C SER A 148 14.26 8.38 5.69
N ALA A 149 14.34 7.49 4.70
CA ALA A 149 15.44 7.46 3.75
C ALA A 149 15.58 8.80 2.99
N GLY A 150 14.46 9.39 2.54
CA GLY A 150 14.47 10.69 1.87
C GLY A 150 14.91 11.83 2.79
N MET A 151 14.51 11.81 4.06
CA MET A 151 14.94 12.79 5.04
C MET A 151 16.44 12.68 5.34
N PHE A 152 16.95 11.47 5.51
CA PHE A 152 18.40 11.22 5.72
C PHE A 152 19.23 11.58 4.48
N ALA A 153 18.70 11.36 3.27
CA ALA A 153 19.34 11.78 2.02
C ALA A 153 19.34 13.31 1.82
N GLY A 154 18.81 14.06 2.77
CA GLY A 154 18.80 15.52 2.74
C GLY A 154 17.78 16.12 1.74
N PHE A 155 16.72 15.39 1.41
CA PHE A 155 15.59 15.96 0.68
C PHE A 155 15.00 17.11 1.50
N LYS A 156 15.32 18.34 1.11
CA LYS A 156 14.74 19.56 1.70
C LYS A 156 13.56 19.96 0.85
N ALA A 157 12.45 20.34 1.50
CA ALA A 157 11.34 20.97 0.81
C ALA A 157 11.88 22.10 -0.08
N ALA A 158 11.52 22.11 -1.35
CA ALA A 158 11.78 23.27 -2.18
C ALA A 158 11.13 24.46 -1.48
N LYS A 159 11.92 25.51 -1.20
CA LYS A 159 11.35 26.74 -0.66
C LYS A 159 10.27 27.20 -1.63
N SER A 160 9.03 27.29 -1.16
CA SER A 160 7.96 27.94 -1.90
C SER A 160 8.42 29.37 -2.19
N ALA A 161 8.63 29.68 -3.46
CA ALA A 161 8.78 31.06 -3.92
C ALA A 161 7.47 31.80 -3.72
#